data_1926d7189f5f9f694d1d71409e93c1ae
#
_entry.id   1926d7189f5f9f694d1d71409e93c1ae
#
_cell.length_a   1.000
_cell.length_b   1.000
_cell.length_c   1.000
_cell.angle_alpha   90.00
_cell.angle_beta   90.00
_cell.angle_gamma   90.00
#
_symmetry.space_group_name_H-M   'P 1'
#
loop_
_entity.id
_entity.type
_entity.pdbx_description
1 polymer ?
#
loop_
_entity_poly.entity_id
_entity_poly.type
_entity_poly.pdbx_seq_one_letter_code
_entity_poly.pdbx_strand_id
1 'polypeptide(L)'
;MSEDINAEILAELRKLKRVFYIILIFIIVGALPAFYAGLTRPSTSGDSWARVRTAMDHQDFPAAFSMAQALTTRQPDYYYGHSFLGAIYLAMGDVTNSEAQYSRAYQLFPSEDGAKDLAAARKRLAAGGDFKLLSK
;
A
#
# COMPACT_ATOMS: atom_id res chain seq x y z
N MET A 1 27.50 46.84 -44.15
CA MET A 1 28.29 46.43 -42.95
C MET A 1 27.47 46.32 -41.66
N SER A 2 26.51 47.19 -41.39
CA SER A 2 25.60 47.05 -40.21
C SER A 2 24.45 46.04 -40.40
N GLU A 3 23.97 45.84 -41.61
CA GLU A 3 22.89 44.89 -41.91
C GLU A 3 23.38 43.44 -41.83
N ASP A 4 24.61 43.16 -42.26
CA ASP A 4 25.21 41.80 -42.16
C ASP A 4 25.40 41.36 -40.72
N ILE A 5 25.83 42.29 -39.84
CA ILE A 5 26.02 42.03 -38.39
C ILE A 5 24.68 41.73 -37.74
N ASN A 6 23.62 42.42 -38.08
CA ASN A 6 22.29 42.19 -37.53
C ASN A 6 21.71 40.85 -37.98
N ALA A 7 21.97 40.42 -39.22
CA ALA A 7 21.53 39.13 -39.74
C ALA A 7 22.24 37.98 -39.03
N GLU A 8 23.55 38.12 -38.74
CA GLU A 8 24.34 37.13 -38.00
C GLU A 8 23.88 37.02 -36.54
N ILE A 9 23.64 38.14 -35.88
CA ILE A 9 23.10 38.15 -34.50
C ILE A 9 21.72 37.50 -34.44
N LEU A 10 20.83 37.75 -35.41
CA LEU A 10 19.52 37.13 -35.46
C LEU A 10 19.59 35.63 -35.74
N ALA A 11 20.58 35.16 -36.49
CA ALA A 11 20.80 33.75 -36.72
C ALA A 11 21.28 33.02 -35.44
N GLU A 12 22.17 33.63 -34.71
CA GLU A 12 22.66 33.10 -33.42
C GLU A 12 21.55 33.10 -32.35
N LEU A 13 20.75 34.14 -32.25
CA LEU A 13 19.59 34.20 -31.36
C LEU A 13 18.56 33.10 -31.68
N ARG A 14 18.34 32.78 -32.96
CA ARG A 14 17.46 31.66 -33.34
C ARG A 14 18.01 30.28 -32.93
N LYS A 15 19.32 30.06 -33.02
CA LYS A 15 19.96 28.86 -32.54
C LYS A 15 19.85 28.73 -31.01
N LEU A 16 20.14 29.81 -30.30
CA LEU A 16 20.05 29.88 -28.84
C LEU A 16 18.62 29.60 -28.36
N LYS A 17 17.63 30.14 -29.03
CA LYS A 17 16.19 29.90 -28.75
C LYS A 17 15.82 28.42 -28.93
N ARG A 18 16.30 27.75 -29.98
CA ARG A 18 16.08 26.32 -30.20
C ARG A 18 16.70 25.45 -29.07
N VAL A 19 17.95 25.75 -28.71
CA VAL A 19 18.62 25.04 -27.61
C VAL A 19 17.87 25.25 -26.30
N PHE A 20 17.41 26.46 -26.03
CA PHE A 20 16.61 26.75 -24.82
C PHE A 20 15.30 25.97 -24.78
N TYR A 21 14.56 25.86 -25.91
CA TYR A 21 13.36 25.05 -25.98
C TYR A 21 13.63 23.55 -25.77
N ILE A 22 14.74 23.04 -26.31
CA ILE A 22 15.12 21.64 -26.13
C ILE A 22 15.42 21.36 -24.64
N ILE A 23 16.16 22.24 -23.99
CA ILE A 23 16.47 22.14 -22.55
C ILE A 23 15.18 22.23 -21.72
N LEU A 24 14.29 23.15 -22.06
CA LEU A 24 12.99 23.30 -21.39
C LEU A 24 12.13 22.03 -21.50
N ILE A 25 12.08 21.42 -22.69
CA ILE A 25 11.38 20.16 -22.92
C ILE A 25 12.01 19.03 -22.08
N PHE A 26 13.34 18.95 -22.04
CA PHE A 26 14.03 17.95 -21.20
C PHE A 26 13.75 18.14 -19.73
N ILE A 27 13.70 19.38 -19.24
CA ILE A 27 13.35 19.67 -17.84
C ILE A 27 11.90 19.26 -17.57
N ILE A 28 10.96 19.60 -18.44
CA ILE A 28 9.54 19.26 -18.28
C ILE A 28 9.34 17.74 -18.33
N VAL A 29 9.90 17.05 -19.32
CA VAL A 29 9.76 15.60 -19.49
C VAL A 29 10.49 14.83 -18.39
N GLY A 30 11.66 15.33 -17.93
CA GLY A 30 12.43 14.71 -16.85
C GLY A 30 11.87 14.99 -15.45
N ALA A 31 11.31 16.17 -15.21
CA ALA A 31 10.77 16.55 -13.90
C ALA A 31 9.36 16.00 -13.64
N LEU A 32 8.54 15.84 -14.69
CA LEU A 32 7.18 15.32 -14.58
C LEU A 32 7.11 13.94 -13.93
N PRO A 33 7.86 12.90 -14.35
CA PRO A 33 7.78 11.60 -13.71
C PRO A 33 8.27 11.62 -12.25
N ALA A 34 9.28 12.43 -11.92
CA ALA A 34 9.76 12.59 -10.55
C ALA A 34 8.74 13.32 -9.67
N PHE A 35 8.02 14.30 -10.20
CA PHE A 35 6.94 14.98 -9.51
C PHE A 35 5.74 14.07 -9.27
N TYR A 36 5.30 13.30 -10.28
CA TYR A 36 4.24 12.31 -10.12
C TYR A 36 4.63 11.17 -9.17
N ALA A 37 5.88 10.70 -9.21
CA ALA A 37 6.37 9.70 -8.25
C ALA A 37 6.40 10.23 -6.82
N GLY A 38 6.60 11.54 -6.63
CA GLY A 38 6.51 12.20 -5.32
C GLY A 38 5.08 12.30 -4.79
N LEU A 39 4.10 12.52 -5.67
CA LEU A 39 2.67 12.58 -5.31
C LEU A 39 2.07 11.19 -5.04
N THR A 40 2.63 10.14 -5.64
CA THR A 40 2.21 8.75 -5.46
C THR A 40 3.09 7.99 -4.47
N ARG A 41 3.81 8.70 -3.57
CA ARG A 41 4.51 8.01 -2.49
C ARG A 41 3.48 7.19 -1.73
N PRO A 42 3.59 5.84 -1.71
CA PRO A 42 2.74 5.07 -0.84
C PRO A 42 2.98 5.59 0.58
N SER A 43 1.89 5.94 1.26
CA SER A 43 1.92 6.29 2.68
C SER A 43 2.83 5.32 3.41
N THR A 44 3.66 5.83 4.31
CA THR A 44 4.58 5.03 5.12
C THR A 44 3.83 3.81 5.67
N SER A 45 4.47 2.66 5.75
CA SER A 45 3.86 1.38 6.14
C SER A 45 2.99 1.50 7.40
N GLY A 46 3.36 2.39 8.33
CA GLY A 46 2.62 2.69 9.55
C GLY A 46 1.24 3.30 9.31
N ASP A 47 1.14 4.29 8.41
CA ASP A 47 -0.14 4.95 8.11
C ASP A 47 -1.13 3.98 7.43
N SER A 48 -0.60 3.05 6.63
CA SER A 48 -1.43 2.06 5.93
C SER A 48 -2.07 1.07 6.90
N TRP A 49 -1.33 0.59 7.91
CA TRP A 49 -1.87 -0.30 8.95
C TRP A 49 -2.80 0.44 9.92
N ALA A 50 -2.54 1.72 10.20
CA ALA A 50 -3.47 2.56 10.96
C ALA A 50 -4.84 2.66 10.28
N ARG A 51 -4.88 2.76 8.94
CA ARG A 51 -6.15 2.76 8.18
C ARG A 51 -6.90 1.44 8.27
N VAL A 52 -6.18 0.30 8.24
CA VAL A 52 -6.80 -1.02 8.48
C VAL A 52 -7.44 -1.06 9.85
N ARG A 53 -6.72 -0.60 10.88
CA ARG A 53 -7.25 -0.53 12.26
C ARG A 53 -8.50 0.35 12.35
N THR A 54 -8.44 1.54 11.77
CA THR A 54 -9.60 2.45 11.75
C THR A 54 -10.82 1.80 11.09
N ALA A 55 -10.65 1.10 9.98
CA ALA A 55 -11.75 0.38 9.33
C ALA A 55 -12.30 -0.75 10.24
N MET A 56 -11.44 -1.47 10.96
CA MET A 56 -11.87 -2.47 11.94
C MET A 56 -12.66 -1.83 13.10
N ASP A 57 -12.19 -0.69 13.63
CA ASP A 57 -12.84 0.04 14.72
C ASP A 57 -14.25 0.52 14.29
N HIS A 58 -14.41 0.89 13.02
CA HIS A 58 -15.71 1.23 12.42
C HIS A 58 -16.53 0.00 11.98
N GLN A 59 -16.05 -1.22 12.22
CA GLN A 59 -16.68 -2.47 11.80
C GLN A 59 -16.85 -2.60 10.27
N ASP A 60 -16.10 -1.83 9.50
CA ASP A 60 -16.05 -1.97 8.04
C ASP A 60 -15.04 -3.09 7.66
N PHE A 61 -15.43 -4.32 7.97
CA PHE A 61 -14.60 -5.49 7.74
C PHE A 61 -14.25 -5.73 6.26
N PRO A 62 -15.14 -5.48 5.27
CA PRO A 62 -14.79 -5.59 3.87
C PRO A 62 -13.68 -4.62 3.45
N ALA A 63 -13.74 -3.37 3.89
CA ALA A 63 -12.68 -2.38 3.62
C ALA A 63 -11.38 -2.74 4.35
N ALA A 64 -11.46 -3.12 5.64
CA ALA A 64 -10.31 -3.58 6.40
C ALA A 64 -9.63 -4.78 5.73
N PHE A 65 -10.41 -5.76 5.26
CA PHE A 65 -9.93 -6.95 4.58
C PHE A 65 -9.16 -6.60 3.30
N SER A 66 -9.77 -5.80 2.42
CA SER A 66 -9.14 -5.42 1.15
C SER A 66 -7.82 -4.69 1.34
N MET A 67 -7.76 -3.77 2.30
CA MET A 67 -6.53 -3.05 2.65
C MET A 67 -5.48 -3.96 3.28
N ALA A 68 -5.85 -4.80 4.25
CA ALA A 68 -4.95 -5.73 4.91
C ALA A 68 -4.38 -6.75 3.92
N GLN A 69 -5.20 -7.31 3.03
CA GLN A 69 -4.77 -8.23 1.98
C GLN A 69 -3.75 -7.58 1.04
N ALA A 70 -4.02 -6.36 0.57
CA ALA A 70 -3.09 -5.63 -0.30
C ALA A 70 -1.75 -5.34 0.38
N LEU A 71 -1.75 -5.02 1.68
CA LEU A 71 -0.53 -4.79 2.46
C LEU A 71 0.24 -6.08 2.72
N THR A 72 -0.45 -7.16 3.08
CA THR A 72 0.17 -8.47 3.33
C THR A 72 0.77 -9.06 2.04
N THR A 73 0.13 -8.85 0.89
CA THR A 73 0.69 -9.25 -0.42
C THR A 73 2.01 -8.52 -0.72
N ARG A 74 2.15 -7.27 -0.30
CA ARG A 74 3.39 -6.50 -0.46
C ARG A 74 4.48 -6.88 0.54
N GLN A 75 4.09 -7.38 1.71
CA GLN A 75 4.95 -7.74 2.83
C GLN A 75 4.54 -9.11 3.40
N PRO A 76 4.80 -10.21 2.66
CA PRO A 76 4.29 -11.54 3.00
C PRO A 76 4.91 -12.14 4.28
N ASP A 77 6.06 -11.62 4.70
CA ASP A 77 6.74 -12.07 5.93
C ASP A 77 6.51 -11.13 7.13
N TYR A 78 5.62 -10.16 6.98
CA TYR A 78 5.27 -9.26 8.06
C TYR A 78 4.15 -9.86 8.92
N TYR A 79 4.51 -10.39 10.09
CA TYR A 79 3.59 -11.15 10.97
C TYR A 79 2.34 -10.36 11.37
N TYR A 80 2.43 -9.04 11.55
CA TYR A 80 1.28 -8.19 11.84
C TYR A 80 0.22 -8.23 10.74
N GLY A 81 0.61 -8.34 9.48
CA GLY A 81 -0.31 -8.47 8.36
C GLY A 81 -1.20 -9.70 8.51
N HIS A 82 -0.58 -10.82 8.84
CA HIS A 82 -1.30 -12.07 9.08
C HIS A 82 -2.14 -12.01 10.36
N SER A 83 -1.67 -11.37 11.44
CA SER A 83 -2.47 -11.16 12.64
C SER A 83 -3.72 -10.32 12.36
N PHE A 84 -3.61 -9.23 11.61
CA PHE A 84 -4.76 -8.43 11.20
C PHE A 84 -5.75 -9.21 10.34
N LEU A 85 -5.27 -9.95 9.33
CA LEU A 85 -6.13 -10.82 8.53
C LEU A 85 -6.83 -11.88 9.38
N GLY A 86 -6.13 -12.48 10.33
CA GLY A 86 -6.72 -13.43 11.28
C GLY A 86 -7.85 -12.81 12.09
N ALA A 87 -7.66 -11.60 12.62
CA ALA A 87 -8.68 -10.87 13.38
C ALA A 87 -9.90 -10.49 12.50
N ILE A 88 -9.66 -10.04 11.26
CA ILE A 88 -10.71 -9.68 10.32
C ILE A 88 -11.54 -10.91 9.93
N TYR A 89 -10.90 -12.03 9.57
CA TYR A 89 -11.60 -13.28 9.29
C TYR A 89 -12.43 -13.74 10.48
N LEU A 90 -11.89 -13.62 11.69
CA LEU A 90 -12.61 -13.97 12.90
C LEU A 90 -13.86 -13.11 13.13
N ALA A 91 -13.74 -11.79 12.87
CA ALA A 91 -14.86 -10.85 12.96
C ALA A 91 -15.91 -11.12 11.87
N MET A 92 -15.51 -11.59 10.70
CA MET A 92 -16.40 -12.01 9.61
C MET A 92 -17.02 -13.40 9.82
N GLY A 93 -16.61 -14.12 10.88
CA GLY A 93 -17.10 -15.46 11.19
C GLY A 93 -16.41 -16.59 10.42
N ASP A 94 -15.37 -16.30 9.65
CA ASP A 94 -14.57 -17.28 8.92
C ASP A 94 -13.42 -17.78 9.83
N VAL A 95 -13.75 -18.72 10.71
CA VAL A 95 -12.81 -19.22 11.73
C VAL A 95 -11.69 -20.04 11.11
N THR A 96 -11.96 -20.74 10.01
CA THR A 96 -10.96 -21.55 9.32
C THR A 96 -9.83 -20.68 8.73
N ASN A 97 -10.18 -19.63 8.00
CA ASN A 97 -9.17 -18.70 7.48
C ASN A 97 -8.51 -17.89 8.59
N SER A 98 -9.23 -17.56 9.65
CA SER A 98 -8.66 -16.92 10.84
C SER A 98 -7.56 -17.75 11.46
N GLU A 99 -7.79 -19.07 11.72
CA GLU A 99 -6.79 -19.97 12.27
C GLU A 99 -5.55 -20.07 11.37
N ALA A 100 -5.75 -20.20 10.07
CA ALA A 100 -4.67 -20.27 9.10
C ALA A 100 -3.78 -19.01 9.14
N GLN A 101 -4.38 -17.83 9.22
CA GLN A 101 -3.65 -16.56 9.28
C GLN A 101 -2.91 -16.38 10.62
N TYR A 102 -3.55 -16.69 11.75
CA TYR A 102 -2.86 -16.64 13.05
C TYR A 102 -1.74 -17.68 13.16
N SER A 103 -1.92 -18.86 12.57
CA SER A 103 -0.86 -19.87 12.48
C SER A 103 0.35 -19.34 11.71
N ARG A 104 0.10 -18.65 10.57
CA ARG A 104 1.17 -18.02 9.78
C ARG A 104 1.86 -16.91 10.56
N ALA A 105 1.10 -16.04 11.22
CA ALA A 105 1.65 -14.97 12.06
C ALA A 105 2.56 -15.55 13.16
N TYR A 106 2.12 -16.59 13.84
CA TYR A 106 2.88 -17.26 14.90
C TYR A 106 4.16 -17.95 14.37
N GLN A 107 4.12 -18.53 13.18
CA GLN A 107 5.31 -19.10 12.52
C GLN A 107 6.36 -18.03 12.19
N LEU A 108 5.91 -16.85 11.76
CA LEU A 108 6.81 -15.73 11.43
C LEU A 108 7.39 -15.07 12.69
N PHE A 109 6.58 -14.92 13.72
CA PHE A 109 7.01 -14.33 14.98
C PHE A 109 6.30 -15.02 16.15
N PRO A 110 6.94 -16.03 16.78
CA PRO A 110 6.42 -16.69 17.97
C PRO A 110 6.36 -15.72 19.16
N SER A 111 5.15 -15.33 19.55
CA SER A 111 4.88 -14.46 20.68
C SER A 111 3.78 -15.03 21.56
N GLU A 112 3.74 -14.62 22.82
CA GLU A 112 2.71 -15.07 23.77
C GLU A 112 1.30 -14.63 23.31
N ASP A 113 1.17 -13.41 22.82
CA ASP A 113 -0.11 -12.90 22.30
C ASP A 113 -0.53 -13.65 21.02
N GLY A 114 0.40 -13.88 20.09
CA GLY A 114 0.14 -14.69 18.90
C GLY A 114 -0.28 -16.13 19.24
N ALA A 115 0.29 -16.73 20.29
CA ALA A 115 -0.13 -18.04 20.77
C ALA A 115 -1.55 -18.02 21.35
N LYS A 116 -1.92 -16.96 22.09
CA LYS A 116 -3.28 -16.78 22.62
C LYS A 116 -4.32 -16.63 21.50
N ASP A 117 -4.03 -15.79 20.50
CA ASP A 117 -4.91 -15.56 19.36
C ASP A 117 -5.13 -16.86 18.56
N LEU A 118 -4.05 -17.59 18.29
CA LEU A 118 -4.11 -18.88 17.62
C LEU A 118 -4.91 -19.91 18.42
N ALA A 119 -4.70 -19.99 19.73
CA ALA A 119 -5.44 -20.89 20.59
C ALA A 119 -6.93 -20.55 20.66
N ALA A 120 -7.27 -19.26 20.67
CA ALA A 120 -8.66 -18.79 20.64
C ALA A 120 -9.35 -19.15 19.32
N ALA A 121 -8.68 -18.99 18.18
CA ALA A 121 -9.19 -19.38 16.87
C ALA A 121 -9.40 -20.89 16.80
N ARG A 122 -8.44 -21.71 17.23
CA ARG A 122 -8.54 -23.18 17.29
C ARG A 122 -9.67 -23.65 18.18
N LYS A 123 -9.86 -23.02 19.34
CA LYS A 123 -10.96 -23.33 20.25
C LYS A 123 -12.32 -23.10 19.61
N ARG A 124 -12.48 -22.00 18.87
CA ARG A 124 -13.71 -21.70 18.13
C ARG A 124 -13.94 -22.68 16.98
N LEU A 125 -12.89 -23.02 16.24
CA LEU A 125 -12.97 -24.02 15.16
C LEU A 125 -13.41 -25.39 15.70
N ALA A 126 -12.83 -25.83 16.81
CA ALA A 126 -13.19 -27.10 17.48
C ALA A 126 -14.64 -27.11 18.01
N ALA A 127 -15.17 -25.91 18.35
CA ALA A 127 -16.57 -25.78 18.78
C ALA A 127 -17.59 -25.78 17.61
N GLY A 128 -17.15 -26.03 16.37
CA GLY A 128 -18.00 -26.10 15.19
C GLY A 128 -18.39 -24.72 14.62
N GLY A 129 -17.58 -23.71 14.90
CA GLY A 129 -17.95 -22.33 14.70
C GLY A 129 -17.45 -21.67 13.41
N ASP A 130 -17.77 -22.17 12.22
CA ASP A 130 -17.87 -21.29 11.07
C ASP A 130 -19.23 -20.57 11.14
N PHE A 131 -19.31 -19.58 12.02
CA PHE A 131 -20.46 -18.68 12.06
C PHE A 131 -20.25 -17.67 10.93
N LYS A 132 -20.74 -17.97 9.74
CA LYS A 132 -21.02 -16.94 8.74
C LYS A 132 -21.96 -15.93 9.39
N LEU A 133 -21.42 -14.83 9.87
CA LEU A 133 -22.23 -13.68 10.22
C LEU A 133 -22.96 -13.28 8.96
N LEU A 134 -24.24 -13.59 8.97
CA LEU A 134 -25.19 -13.42 7.91
C LEU A 134 -25.01 -12.06 7.25
N SER A 135 -24.70 -12.09 5.96
CA SER A 135 -25.03 -11.01 5.04
C SER A 135 -26.54 -10.75 5.16
N LYS A 136 -26.91 -9.69 5.85
CA LYS A 136 -28.17 -8.99 5.65
C LYS A 136 -27.94 -7.75 4.85
#